data_4cad6726eae8a8ef3e1692c6df70df44
#
_entry.id   4cad6726eae8a8ef3e1692c6df70df44
#
_cell.length_a   1.000
_cell.length_b   1.000
_cell.length_c   1.000
_cell.angle_alpha   90.00
_cell.angle_beta   90.00
_cell.angle_gamma   90.00
#
_symmetry.space_group_name_H-M   'P 1'
#
loop_
_entity.id
_entity.type
_entity.pdbx_description
1 polymer ?
#
loop_
_entity_poly.entity_id
_entity_poly.type
_entity_poly.pdbx_seq_one_letter_code
_entity_poly.pdbx_strand_id
1 'polypeptide(L)'
;MATVRREHNDQRLYLILKALGNPVRLQIVRYVQEHPRCIGNQIQLQLPDAVARAQSTLSQHLKILRDAGVIEAECDGAATCYRLNQRNLDWLREQLIDLAF
;
A
#
# COMPACT_ATOMS: atom_id res chain seq x y z
N MET A 1 -5.02 26.08 12.25
CA MET A 1 -4.27 25.85 13.49
C MET A 1 -3.27 24.75 13.30
N ALA A 2 -2.02 25.02 13.59
CA ALA A 2 -0.91 24.10 13.32
C ALA A 2 -1.05 22.75 14.04
N THR A 3 -1.50 22.77 15.32
CA THR A 3 -1.64 21.55 16.13
C THR A 3 -2.66 20.58 15.56
N VAL A 4 -3.84 21.08 15.15
CA VAL A 4 -4.90 20.23 14.58
C VAL A 4 -4.44 19.63 13.26
N ARG A 5 -3.76 20.41 12.41
CA ARG A 5 -3.23 19.93 11.14
C ARG A 5 -2.17 18.85 11.34
N ARG A 6 -1.29 19.03 12.33
CA ARG A 6 -0.26 18.05 12.65
C ARG A 6 -0.87 16.74 13.12
N GLU A 7 -1.86 16.78 14.00
CA GLU A 7 -2.55 15.59 14.48
C GLU A 7 -3.20 14.81 13.34
N HIS A 8 -3.84 15.52 12.42
CA HIS A 8 -4.47 14.91 11.26
C HIS A 8 -3.42 14.28 10.34
N ASN A 9 -2.31 14.97 10.10
CA ASN A 9 -1.21 14.45 9.30
C ASN A 9 -0.55 13.25 9.95
N ASP A 10 -0.38 13.28 11.27
CA ASP A 10 0.23 12.16 11.99
C ASP A 10 -0.65 10.93 11.97
N GLN A 11 -1.97 11.09 12.03
CA GLN A 11 -2.88 9.95 11.88
C GLN A 11 -2.75 9.32 10.49
N ARG A 12 -2.72 10.15 9.46
CA ARG A 12 -2.54 9.69 8.08
C ARG A 12 -1.18 9.00 7.91
N LEU A 13 -0.12 9.61 8.44
CA LEU A 13 1.23 9.07 8.40
C LEU A 13 1.30 7.71 9.10
N TYR A 14 0.70 7.61 10.28
CA TYR A 14 0.63 6.37 11.04
C TYR A 14 -0.01 5.25 10.23
N LEU A 15 -1.15 5.52 9.59
CA LEU A 15 -1.86 4.50 8.81
C LEU A 15 -1.04 3.99 7.62
N ILE A 16 -0.33 4.89 6.94
CA ILE A 16 0.55 4.50 5.84
C ILE A 16 1.73 3.66 6.35
N LEU A 17 2.37 4.11 7.42
CA LEU A 17 3.51 3.38 7.99
C LEU A 17 3.09 2.02 8.53
N LYS A 18 1.91 1.94 9.14
CA LYS A 18 1.36 0.68 9.62
C LYS A 18 1.10 -0.29 8.47
N ALA A 19 0.54 0.20 7.37
CA ALA A 19 0.29 -0.62 6.19
C ALA A 19 1.59 -1.15 5.59
N LEU A 20 2.63 -0.32 5.55
CA LEU A 20 3.95 -0.70 5.03
C LEU A 20 4.77 -1.52 6.01
N GLY A 21 4.46 -1.49 7.30
CA GLY A 21 5.22 -2.15 8.36
C GLY A 21 4.94 -3.64 8.48
N ASN A 22 4.85 -4.34 7.35
CA ASN A 22 4.62 -5.78 7.30
C ASN A 22 5.40 -6.36 6.13
N PRO A 23 6.21 -7.42 6.33
CA PRO A 23 7.07 -7.94 5.28
C PRO A 23 6.33 -8.37 4.01
N VAL A 24 5.16 -8.99 4.17
CA VAL A 24 4.36 -9.43 3.03
C VAL A 24 3.81 -8.23 2.26
N ARG A 25 3.30 -7.23 2.98
CA ARG A 25 2.78 -6.02 2.33
C ARG A 25 3.88 -5.22 1.64
N LEU A 26 5.08 -5.16 2.21
CA LEU A 26 6.22 -4.55 1.52
C LEU A 26 6.53 -5.28 0.21
N GLN A 27 6.47 -6.60 0.22
CA GLN A 27 6.70 -7.39 -0.98
C GLN A 27 5.64 -7.11 -2.04
N ILE A 28 4.38 -7.00 -1.63
CA ILE A 28 3.28 -6.63 -2.52
C ILE A 28 3.54 -5.25 -3.15
N VAL A 29 3.89 -4.27 -2.34
CA VAL A 29 4.14 -2.90 -2.82
C VAL A 29 5.30 -2.86 -3.81
N ARG A 30 6.39 -3.58 -3.55
CA ARG A 30 7.51 -3.66 -4.49
C ARG A 30 7.11 -4.31 -5.80
N TYR A 31 6.31 -5.35 -5.74
CA TYR A 31 5.83 -6.01 -6.97
C TYR A 31 4.94 -5.08 -7.79
N VAL A 32 4.01 -4.37 -7.13
CA VAL A 32 3.13 -3.42 -7.80
C VAL A 32 3.94 -2.27 -8.40
N GLN A 33 4.98 -1.81 -7.71
CA GLN A 33 5.88 -0.78 -8.23
C GLN A 33 6.56 -1.21 -9.52
N GLU A 34 7.03 -2.45 -9.57
CA GLU A 34 7.74 -3.00 -10.72
C GLU A 34 6.81 -3.43 -11.85
N HIS A 35 5.55 -3.71 -11.52
CA HIS A 35 4.55 -4.20 -12.46
C HIS A 35 3.26 -3.39 -12.36
N PRO A 36 3.27 -2.13 -12.83
CA PRO A 36 2.06 -1.29 -12.81
C PRO A 36 0.93 -2.01 -13.57
N ARG A 37 -0.28 -1.89 -13.04
CA ARG A 37 -1.47 -2.53 -13.59
C ARG A 37 -1.49 -4.06 -13.44
N CYS A 38 -0.71 -4.60 -12.52
CA CYS A 38 -0.76 -6.04 -12.22
C CYS A 38 -2.10 -6.42 -11.59
N ILE A 39 -2.52 -7.67 -11.82
CA ILE A 39 -3.75 -8.21 -11.24
C ILE A 39 -3.43 -9.06 -10.01
N GLY A 40 -4.49 -9.34 -9.20
CA GLY A 40 -4.33 -10.06 -7.94
C GLY A 40 -3.63 -11.41 -8.08
N ASN A 41 -3.92 -12.17 -9.13
CA ASN A 41 -3.28 -13.47 -9.34
C ASN A 41 -1.77 -13.35 -9.53
N GLN A 42 -1.32 -12.32 -10.23
CA GLN A 42 0.10 -12.07 -10.43
C GLN A 42 0.80 -11.72 -9.12
N ILE A 43 0.15 -10.90 -8.29
CA ILE A 43 0.65 -10.56 -6.95
C ILE A 43 0.73 -11.84 -6.10
N GLN A 44 -0.32 -12.64 -6.11
CA GLN A 44 -0.42 -13.86 -5.30
C GLN A 44 0.75 -14.82 -5.54
N LEU A 45 1.15 -14.98 -6.80
CA LEU A 45 2.25 -15.86 -7.17
C LEU A 45 3.61 -15.42 -6.61
N GLN A 46 3.74 -14.16 -6.21
CA GLN A 46 5.00 -13.62 -5.68
C GLN A 46 5.13 -13.78 -4.16
N LEU A 47 4.07 -14.23 -3.48
CA LEU A 47 4.06 -14.30 -2.03
C LEU A 47 4.80 -15.54 -1.52
N PRO A 48 5.42 -15.46 -0.31
CA PRO A 48 6.45 -16.41 0.09
C PRO A 48 5.96 -17.81 0.44
N ASP A 49 4.73 -17.95 0.93
CA ASP A 49 4.24 -19.24 1.42
C ASP A 49 2.74 -19.42 1.21
N ALA A 50 2.23 -20.60 1.55
CA ALA A 50 0.83 -20.94 1.33
C ALA A 50 -0.13 -20.07 2.17
N VAL A 51 0.29 -19.65 3.36
CA VAL A 51 -0.53 -18.80 4.22
C VAL A 51 -0.69 -17.43 3.58
N ALA A 52 0.42 -16.82 3.16
CA ALA A 52 0.39 -15.52 2.49
C ALA A 52 -0.35 -15.57 1.15
N ARG A 53 -0.27 -16.71 0.43
CA ARG A 53 -0.96 -16.88 -0.85
C ARG A 53 -2.43 -17.23 -0.72
N ALA A 54 -2.92 -17.53 0.48
CA ALA A 54 -4.34 -17.82 0.68
C ALA A 54 -5.17 -16.60 0.25
N GLN A 55 -6.24 -16.84 -0.49
CA GLN A 55 -7.06 -15.78 -1.10
C GLN A 55 -7.57 -14.77 -0.08
N SER A 56 -8.04 -15.24 1.08
CA SER A 56 -8.54 -14.37 2.13
C SER A 56 -7.43 -13.49 2.73
N THR A 57 -6.24 -14.06 2.91
CA THR A 57 -5.08 -13.33 3.44
C THR A 57 -4.62 -12.26 2.46
N LEU A 58 -4.50 -12.60 1.18
CA LEU A 58 -4.16 -11.63 0.14
C LEU A 58 -5.16 -10.49 0.09
N SER A 59 -6.46 -10.82 0.12
CA SER A 59 -7.53 -9.82 0.09
C SER A 59 -7.43 -8.85 1.26
N GLN A 60 -7.09 -9.35 2.46
CA GLN A 60 -6.89 -8.49 3.64
C GLN A 60 -5.69 -7.55 3.47
N HIS A 61 -4.57 -8.08 2.98
CA HIS A 61 -3.39 -7.25 2.74
C HIS A 61 -3.66 -6.15 1.70
N LEU A 62 -4.33 -6.50 0.61
CA LEU A 62 -4.69 -5.53 -0.43
C LEU A 62 -5.65 -4.48 0.10
N LYS A 63 -6.62 -4.89 0.93
CA LYS A 63 -7.56 -3.95 1.56
C LYS A 63 -6.84 -2.97 2.48
N ILE A 64 -5.94 -3.44 3.32
CA ILE A 64 -5.16 -2.58 4.22
C ILE A 64 -4.36 -1.55 3.42
N LEU A 65 -3.69 -1.99 2.36
CA LEU A 65 -2.90 -1.10 1.51
C LEU A 65 -3.76 -0.06 0.78
N ARG A 66 -4.94 -0.47 0.29
CA ARG A 66 -5.88 0.45 -0.36
C ARG A 66 -6.46 1.46 0.63
N ASP A 67 -6.89 0.98 1.80
CA ASP A 67 -7.51 1.84 2.81
C ASP A 67 -6.52 2.88 3.34
N ALA A 68 -5.25 2.52 3.41
CA ALA A 68 -4.19 3.45 3.80
C ALA A 68 -3.78 4.40 2.67
N GLY A 69 -4.24 4.16 1.45
CA GLY A 69 -3.91 4.99 0.30
C GLY A 69 -2.54 4.72 -0.30
N VAL A 70 -1.96 3.53 -0.05
CA VAL A 70 -0.66 3.15 -0.62
C VAL A 70 -0.82 2.67 -2.06
N ILE A 71 -1.87 1.89 -2.31
CA ILE A 71 -2.19 1.41 -3.66
C ILE A 71 -3.60 1.82 -4.05
N GLU A 72 -3.83 1.83 -5.36
CA GLU A 72 -5.14 2.06 -5.96
C GLU A 72 -5.55 0.83 -6.75
N ALA A 73 -6.85 0.60 -6.84
CA ALA A 73 -7.42 -0.49 -7.62
C ALA A 73 -8.34 0.06 -8.69
N GLU A 74 -8.22 -0.47 -9.90
CA GLU A 74 -9.10 -0.12 -11.02
C GLU A 74 -9.67 -1.41 -11.62
N CYS A 75 -10.91 -1.33 -12.11
CA CYS A 75 -11.50 -2.42 -12.87
C CYS A 75 -11.11 -2.26 -14.34
N ASP A 76 -10.63 -3.35 -14.93
CA ASP A 76 -10.31 -3.42 -16.35
C ASP A 76 -11.00 -4.68 -16.88
N GLY A 77 -12.22 -4.52 -17.34
CA GLY A 77 -13.07 -5.65 -17.71
C GLY A 77 -13.42 -6.47 -16.47
N ALA A 78 -13.07 -7.76 -16.48
CA ALA A 78 -13.39 -8.67 -15.38
C ALA A 78 -12.32 -8.70 -14.30
N ALA A 79 -11.18 -8.04 -14.50
CA ALA A 79 -10.05 -8.08 -13.56
C ALA A 79 -9.89 -6.76 -12.82
N THR A 80 -9.37 -6.84 -11.59
CA THR A 80 -8.92 -5.68 -10.82
C THR A 80 -7.42 -5.50 -11.00
N CYS A 81 -7.01 -4.33 -11.44
CA CYS A 81 -5.62 -3.96 -11.64
C CYS A 81 -5.16 -3.04 -10.52
N TYR A 82 -3.94 -3.23 -10.06
CA TYR A 82 -3.38 -2.47 -8.93
C TYR A 82 -2.22 -1.60 -9.40
N ARG A 83 -2.09 -0.43 -8.79
CA ARG A 83 -0.98 0.48 -9.00
C ARG A 83 -0.68 1.23 -7.72
N LEU A 84 0.52 1.79 -7.60
CA LEU A 84 0.88 2.64 -6.47
C LEU A 84 0.13 3.97 -6.55
N ASN A 85 -0.25 4.49 -5.40
CA ASN A 85 -0.72 5.86 -5.30
C ASN A 85 0.49 6.77 -5.13
N GLN A 86 1.04 7.22 -6.24
CA GLN A 86 2.28 7.99 -6.24
C GLN A 86 2.15 9.31 -5.47
N ARG A 87 1.01 9.97 -5.55
CA ARG A 87 0.76 11.22 -4.82
C ARG A 87 0.93 11.02 -3.32
N ASN A 88 0.34 9.96 -2.78
CA ASN A 88 0.41 9.65 -1.35
C ASN A 88 1.81 9.21 -0.94
N LEU A 89 2.51 8.48 -1.80
CA LEU A 89 3.89 8.06 -1.52
C LEU A 89 4.85 9.25 -1.57
N ASP A 90 4.63 10.21 -2.45
CA ASP A 90 5.40 11.45 -2.48
C ASP A 90 5.17 12.26 -1.20
N TRP A 91 3.93 12.32 -0.74
CA TRP A 91 3.60 12.96 0.53
C TRP A 91 4.31 12.25 1.70
N LEU A 92 4.31 10.91 1.71
CA LEU A 92 5.02 10.12 2.72
C LEU A 92 6.51 10.47 2.74
N ARG A 93 7.13 10.54 1.57
CA ARG A 93 8.55 10.89 1.46
C ARG A 93 8.83 12.25 2.09
N GLU A 94 7.99 13.23 1.84
CA GLU A 94 8.13 14.57 2.41
C GLU A 94 8.01 14.53 3.94
N GLN A 95 7.09 13.74 4.47
CA GLN A 95 6.93 13.59 5.92
C GLN A 95 8.15 12.94 6.55
N LEU A 96 8.73 11.94 5.90
CA LEU A 96 9.93 11.27 6.40
C LEU A 96 11.16 12.18 6.34
N ILE A 97 11.28 13.00 5.31
CA ILE A 97 12.33 14.01 5.22
C ILE A 97 12.19 15.01 6.39
N ASP A 98 10.97 15.44 6.66
CA ASP A 98 10.68 16.36 7.76
C ASP A 98 11.08 15.77 9.11
N LEU A 99 10.83 14.48 9.32
CA LEU A 99 11.25 13.80 10.55
C LEU A 99 12.76 13.65 10.66
N ALA A 100 13.45 13.49 9.54
CA ALA A 100 14.90 13.25 9.51
C ALA A 100 15.72 14.54 9.70
N PHE A 101 15.11 15.68 9.48
CA PHE A 101 15.73 16.99 9.64
C PHE A 101 14.97 17.84 10.64
#